data_5448b2b6bb7307bce32054321ca393f8
#
_entry.id   5448b2b6bb7307bce32054321ca393f8
#
_cell.length_a   1.000
_cell.length_b   1.000
_cell.length_c   1.000
_cell.angle_alpha   90.00
_cell.angle_beta   90.00
_cell.angle_gamma   90.00
#
_symmetry.space_group_name_H-M   'P 1'
#
loop_
_entity.id
_entity.type
_entity.pdbx_description
1 polymer ?
#
loop_
_entity_poly.entity_id
_entity_poly.type
_entity_poly.pdbx_seq_one_letter_code
_entity_poly.pdbx_strand_id
1 'polypeptide(L)'
;MKILAFDTSSTALSVALLEDEKLVAETTVTVKKNHSISLMPTIDFLVAQAGWQPSDLERIVVAQGPGSYTGLRVAVATAKTLAYALDIDLVGVSSLQALTNLSVDGVVIPIMDARRNNVYVGFYENGQAIVPDCHAAFTDVLEQAKVYEKVTFVGEVANFADQIKESFPEATILSSLPSAQLIGHLGLSLPSVDVDAFVPHYLKRVEAEENWLKTHEEINRDNYIKRV
;
A
#
# COMPACT_ATOMS: atom_id res chain seq x y z
N MET A 1 -21.50 8.32 1.69
CA MET A 1 -20.58 8.04 0.57
C MET A 1 -20.21 6.56 0.59
N LYS A 2 -20.50 5.84 -0.50
CA LYS A 2 -20.19 4.42 -0.65
C LYS A 2 -18.83 4.24 -1.30
N ILE A 3 -17.92 3.55 -0.60
CA ILE A 3 -16.51 3.43 -0.96
C ILE A 3 -16.17 1.98 -1.22
N LEU A 4 -15.46 1.73 -2.30
CA LEU A 4 -14.72 0.49 -2.55
C LEU A 4 -13.23 0.75 -2.26
N ALA A 5 -12.66 -0.01 -1.32
CA ALA A 5 -11.25 0.06 -1.00
C ALA A 5 -10.55 -1.28 -1.24
N PHE A 6 -9.28 -1.28 -1.72
CA PHE A 6 -8.53 -2.52 -1.89
C PHE A 6 -7.02 -2.34 -1.96
N ASP A 7 -6.33 -3.44 -1.69
CA ASP A 7 -4.88 -3.59 -1.76
C ASP A 7 -4.47 -4.95 -2.36
N THR A 8 -3.45 -4.91 -3.20
CA THR A 8 -2.74 -6.08 -3.72
C THR A 8 -1.22 -5.87 -3.68
N SER A 9 -0.73 -4.96 -2.84
CA SER A 9 0.68 -4.56 -2.75
C SER A 9 1.60 -5.61 -2.12
N SER A 10 1.03 -6.58 -1.40
CA SER A 10 1.75 -7.63 -0.67
C SER A 10 1.35 -9.04 -1.12
N THR A 11 1.62 -10.04 -0.30
CA THR A 11 1.16 -11.43 -0.52
C THR A 11 -0.34 -11.60 -0.27
N ALA A 12 -0.97 -10.64 0.40
CA ALA A 12 -2.40 -10.62 0.63
C ALA A 12 -3.12 -9.75 -0.39
N LEU A 13 -4.35 -10.14 -0.68
CA LEU A 13 -5.37 -9.33 -1.36
C LEU A 13 -6.39 -8.94 -0.31
N SER A 14 -6.64 -7.66 -0.12
CA SER A 14 -7.68 -7.15 0.77
C SER A 14 -8.65 -6.27 0.00
N VAL A 15 -9.95 -6.43 0.25
CA VAL A 15 -11.03 -5.63 -0.35
C VAL A 15 -12.04 -5.30 0.74
N ALA A 16 -12.49 -4.06 0.80
CA ALA A 16 -13.52 -3.60 1.72
C ALA A 16 -14.54 -2.69 1.03
N LEU A 17 -15.75 -2.71 1.56
CA LEU A 17 -16.82 -1.77 1.25
C LEU A 17 -17.12 -0.97 2.52
N LEU A 18 -17.16 0.36 2.37
CA LEU A 18 -17.54 1.26 3.46
C LEU A 18 -18.71 2.15 3.03
N GLU A 19 -19.55 2.49 3.99
CA GLU A 19 -20.56 3.54 3.86
C GLU A 19 -20.21 4.64 4.88
N ASP A 20 -19.67 5.74 4.38
CA ASP A 20 -18.96 6.74 5.18
C ASP A 20 -17.84 6.07 6.02
N GLU A 21 -17.84 6.25 7.33
CA GLU A 21 -16.87 5.61 8.24
C GLU A 21 -17.23 4.16 8.60
N LYS A 22 -18.41 3.68 8.21
CA LYS A 22 -18.89 2.37 8.62
C LYS A 22 -18.41 1.28 7.66
N LEU A 23 -17.71 0.29 8.20
CA LEU A 23 -17.41 -0.93 7.47
C LEU A 23 -18.71 -1.72 7.18
N VAL A 24 -18.95 -2.00 5.90
CA VAL A 24 -20.08 -2.82 5.43
C VAL A 24 -19.64 -4.26 5.22
N ALA A 25 -18.51 -4.46 4.53
CA ALA A 25 -17.94 -5.78 4.29
C ALA A 25 -16.43 -5.67 4.07
N GLU A 26 -15.67 -6.67 4.52
CA GLU A 26 -14.24 -6.79 4.24
C GLU A 26 -13.88 -8.26 4.03
N THR A 27 -12.91 -8.51 3.16
CA THR A 27 -12.26 -9.81 3.04
C THR A 27 -10.78 -9.64 2.75
N THR A 28 -9.95 -10.48 3.39
CA THR A 28 -8.52 -10.57 3.11
C THR A 28 -8.18 -12.01 2.76
N VAL A 29 -7.50 -12.21 1.63
CA VAL A 29 -7.17 -13.51 1.07
C VAL A 29 -5.65 -13.63 0.95
N THR A 30 -5.07 -14.66 1.61
CA THR A 30 -3.62 -14.92 1.66
C THR A 30 -3.24 -16.23 0.97
N VAL A 31 -3.80 -16.48 -0.20
CA VAL A 31 -3.50 -17.69 -0.97
C VAL A 31 -2.48 -17.40 -2.08
N LYS A 32 -1.65 -18.39 -2.42
CA LYS A 32 -0.70 -18.31 -3.55
C LYS A 32 -1.43 -18.30 -4.90
N LYS A 33 -2.38 -17.38 -5.07
CA LYS A 33 -3.06 -17.14 -6.35
C LYS A 33 -2.63 -15.79 -6.90
N ASN A 34 -2.64 -15.69 -8.21
CA ASN A 34 -2.39 -14.42 -8.89
C ASN A 34 -3.52 -13.43 -8.54
N HIS A 35 -3.18 -12.30 -7.94
CA HIS A 35 -4.13 -11.25 -7.56
C HIS A 35 -4.98 -10.77 -8.76
N SER A 36 -4.42 -10.78 -9.97
CA SER A 36 -5.15 -10.39 -11.19
C SER A 36 -6.36 -11.28 -11.50
N ILE A 37 -6.34 -12.54 -11.04
CA ILE A 37 -7.47 -13.47 -11.23
C ILE A 37 -8.50 -13.30 -10.10
N SER A 38 -8.06 -12.92 -8.91
CA SER A 38 -8.87 -12.94 -7.70
C SER A 38 -9.53 -11.60 -7.37
N LEU A 39 -8.93 -10.46 -7.76
CA LEU A 39 -9.38 -9.14 -7.33
C LEU A 39 -10.81 -8.85 -7.80
N MET A 40 -11.10 -8.92 -9.09
CA MET A 40 -12.44 -8.62 -9.61
C MET A 40 -13.53 -9.54 -9.08
N PRO A 41 -13.34 -10.89 -9.05
CA PRO A 41 -14.31 -11.77 -8.41
C PRO A 41 -14.55 -11.47 -6.93
N THR A 42 -13.53 -11.03 -6.19
CA THR A 42 -13.69 -10.64 -4.78
C THR A 42 -14.49 -9.35 -4.64
N ILE A 43 -14.24 -8.35 -5.48
CA ILE A 43 -15.01 -7.10 -5.52
C ILE A 43 -16.48 -7.41 -5.85
N ASP A 44 -16.74 -8.15 -6.91
CA ASP A 44 -18.08 -8.52 -7.35
C ASP A 44 -18.85 -9.26 -6.24
N PHE A 45 -18.20 -10.23 -5.60
CA PHE A 45 -18.78 -10.96 -4.48
C PHE A 45 -19.17 -10.02 -3.32
N LEU A 46 -18.29 -9.12 -2.89
CA LEU A 46 -18.60 -8.23 -1.77
C LEU A 46 -19.69 -7.22 -2.11
N VAL A 47 -19.66 -6.64 -3.30
CA VAL A 47 -20.69 -5.69 -3.77
C VAL A 47 -22.06 -6.37 -3.79
N ALA A 48 -22.14 -7.60 -4.32
CA ALA A 48 -23.37 -8.39 -4.33
C ALA A 48 -23.85 -8.74 -2.92
N GLN A 49 -22.95 -9.13 -1.99
CA GLN A 49 -23.33 -9.46 -0.61
C GLN A 49 -23.83 -8.22 0.17
N ALA A 50 -23.30 -7.03 -0.13
CA ALA A 50 -23.79 -5.77 0.43
C ALA A 50 -25.15 -5.35 -0.15
N GLY A 51 -25.65 -6.02 -1.17
CA GLY A 51 -26.87 -5.64 -1.90
C GLY A 51 -26.68 -4.36 -2.72
N TRP A 52 -25.46 -4.01 -3.05
CA TRP A 52 -25.12 -2.83 -3.84
C TRP A 52 -25.04 -3.17 -5.33
N GLN A 53 -25.17 -2.13 -6.15
CA GLN A 53 -24.83 -2.18 -7.58
C GLN A 53 -23.52 -1.41 -7.80
N PRO A 54 -22.75 -1.67 -8.86
CA PRO A 54 -21.58 -0.88 -9.19
C PRO A 54 -21.86 0.62 -9.29
N SER A 55 -23.05 1.00 -9.75
CA SER A 55 -23.51 2.40 -9.84
C SER A 55 -23.78 3.07 -8.49
N ASP A 56 -23.80 2.30 -7.40
CA ASP A 56 -23.95 2.86 -6.05
C ASP A 56 -22.63 3.36 -5.47
N LEU A 57 -21.51 2.93 -6.06
CA LEU A 57 -20.18 3.37 -5.63
C LEU A 57 -19.96 4.83 -5.99
N GLU A 58 -19.35 5.59 -5.07
CA GLU A 58 -19.08 7.02 -5.23
C GLU A 58 -17.58 7.31 -5.20
N ARG A 59 -16.78 6.39 -4.62
CA ARG A 59 -15.32 6.56 -4.50
C ARG A 59 -14.60 5.23 -4.51
N ILE A 60 -13.42 5.20 -5.15
CA ILE A 60 -12.46 4.10 -5.05
C ILE A 60 -11.23 4.59 -4.31
N VAL A 61 -10.80 3.83 -3.31
CA VAL A 61 -9.56 4.05 -2.58
C VAL A 61 -8.64 2.86 -2.77
N VAL A 62 -7.42 3.10 -3.19
CA VAL A 62 -6.48 2.02 -3.52
C VAL A 62 -5.11 2.25 -2.89
N ALA A 63 -4.49 1.19 -2.37
CA ALA A 63 -3.08 1.22 -2.02
C ALA A 63 -2.24 1.36 -3.29
N GLN A 64 -1.57 2.51 -3.44
CA GLN A 64 -0.78 2.83 -4.63
C GLN A 64 0.69 2.44 -4.52
N GLY A 65 1.13 1.94 -3.37
CA GLY A 65 2.50 1.57 -3.08
C GLY A 65 3.05 2.20 -1.80
N PRO A 66 4.24 1.78 -1.40
CA PRO A 66 5.13 0.79 -2.06
C PRO A 66 4.64 -0.66 -1.95
N GLY A 67 5.31 -1.58 -2.66
CA GLY A 67 5.02 -3.02 -2.58
C GLY A 67 5.40 -3.81 -3.82
N SER A 68 4.74 -4.96 -4.01
CA SER A 68 4.92 -5.83 -5.17
C SER A 68 4.64 -5.11 -6.48
N TYR A 69 5.62 -5.08 -7.38
CA TYR A 69 5.50 -4.41 -8.69
C TYR A 69 4.27 -4.89 -9.49
N THR A 70 4.06 -6.20 -9.58
CA THR A 70 2.89 -6.77 -10.26
C THR A 70 1.60 -6.47 -9.52
N GLY A 71 1.62 -6.61 -8.19
CA GLY A 71 0.47 -6.32 -7.34
C GLY A 71 -0.02 -4.89 -7.50
N LEU A 72 0.88 -3.92 -7.38
CA LEU A 72 0.56 -2.50 -7.54
C LEU A 72 -0.05 -2.17 -8.91
N ARG A 73 0.47 -2.79 -9.98
CA ARG A 73 -0.10 -2.62 -11.32
C ARG A 73 -1.51 -3.17 -11.42
N VAL A 74 -1.77 -4.32 -10.82
CA VAL A 74 -3.12 -4.92 -10.77
C VAL A 74 -4.07 -3.99 -10.03
N ALA A 75 -3.70 -3.52 -8.82
CA ALA A 75 -4.53 -2.61 -8.05
C ALA A 75 -4.82 -1.30 -8.79
N VAL A 76 -3.76 -0.60 -9.21
CA VAL A 76 -3.90 0.72 -9.85
C VAL A 76 -4.65 0.62 -11.18
N ALA A 77 -4.37 -0.38 -12.02
CA ALA A 77 -5.09 -0.55 -13.29
C ALA A 77 -6.59 -0.84 -13.05
N THR A 78 -6.91 -1.70 -12.08
CA THR A 78 -8.31 -1.99 -11.71
C THR A 78 -9.00 -0.73 -11.17
N ALA A 79 -8.36 0.01 -10.26
CA ALA A 79 -8.90 1.23 -9.68
C ALA A 79 -9.20 2.29 -10.74
N LYS A 80 -8.24 2.54 -11.64
CA LYS A 80 -8.41 3.47 -12.76
C LYS A 80 -9.57 3.05 -13.67
N THR A 81 -9.61 1.78 -14.05
CA THR A 81 -10.65 1.27 -14.96
C THR A 81 -12.03 1.42 -14.35
N LEU A 82 -12.20 1.07 -13.07
CA LEU A 82 -13.47 1.19 -12.38
C LEU A 82 -13.86 2.66 -12.17
N ALA A 83 -12.94 3.52 -11.72
CA ALA A 83 -13.19 4.94 -11.50
C ALA A 83 -13.59 5.64 -12.82
N TYR A 84 -12.88 5.34 -13.92
CA TYR A 84 -13.19 5.86 -15.23
C TYR A 84 -14.56 5.38 -15.75
N ALA A 85 -14.83 4.07 -15.62
CA ALA A 85 -16.06 3.48 -16.16
C ALA A 85 -17.32 3.91 -15.40
N LEU A 86 -17.18 4.21 -14.09
CA LEU A 86 -18.29 4.61 -13.22
C LEU A 86 -18.38 6.14 -13.06
N ASP A 87 -17.40 6.90 -13.58
CA ASP A 87 -17.28 8.37 -13.43
C ASP A 87 -17.31 8.80 -11.96
N ILE A 88 -16.46 8.17 -11.13
CA ILE A 88 -16.40 8.39 -9.68
C ILE A 88 -14.97 8.73 -9.21
N ASP A 89 -14.87 9.25 -8.00
CA ASP A 89 -13.62 9.64 -7.36
C ASP A 89 -12.61 8.47 -7.24
N LEU A 90 -11.34 8.77 -7.50
CA LEU A 90 -10.21 7.87 -7.25
C LEU A 90 -9.25 8.50 -6.24
N VAL A 91 -8.84 7.73 -5.24
CA VAL A 91 -7.88 8.15 -4.21
C VAL A 91 -6.80 7.08 -4.05
N GLY A 92 -5.54 7.52 -4.03
CA GLY A 92 -4.40 6.66 -3.71
C GLY A 92 -3.91 6.89 -2.29
N VAL A 93 -3.59 5.80 -1.58
CA VAL A 93 -3.01 5.85 -0.22
C VAL A 93 -1.72 5.03 -0.16
N SER A 94 -0.87 5.33 0.83
CA SER A 94 0.33 4.53 1.07
C SER A 94 -0.03 3.11 1.55
N SER A 95 0.59 2.10 0.94
CA SER A 95 0.49 0.71 1.40
C SER A 95 1.09 0.51 2.79
N LEU A 96 2.12 1.29 3.16
CA LEU A 96 2.74 1.24 4.48
C LEU A 96 1.84 1.91 5.52
N GLN A 97 1.25 3.06 5.21
CA GLN A 97 0.29 3.72 6.10
C GLN A 97 -0.91 2.81 6.42
N ALA A 98 -1.34 1.99 5.46
CA ALA A 98 -2.40 1.00 5.65
C ALA A 98 -2.07 -0.11 6.66
N LEU A 99 -0.84 -0.21 7.14
CA LEU A 99 -0.41 -1.13 8.19
C LEU A 99 -0.38 -0.47 9.59
N THR A 100 -0.61 0.85 9.70
CA THR A 100 -0.35 1.63 10.93
C THR A 100 -1.56 1.79 11.83
N ASN A 101 -2.69 1.12 11.57
CA ASN A 101 -3.90 1.23 12.39
C ASN A 101 -3.75 0.51 13.74
N LEU A 102 -2.90 1.05 14.59
CA LEU A 102 -2.64 0.53 15.91
C LEU A 102 -2.81 1.64 16.94
N SER A 103 -3.59 1.34 17.98
CA SER A 103 -3.65 2.19 19.18
C SER A 103 -2.46 1.86 20.09
N VAL A 104 -1.26 2.26 19.65
CA VAL A 104 -0.02 2.05 20.40
C VAL A 104 0.68 3.38 20.64
N ASP A 105 1.32 3.49 21.79
CA ASP A 105 2.16 4.64 22.12
C ASP A 105 3.48 4.56 21.34
N GLY A 106 3.97 5.72 20.89
CA GLY A 106 5.24 5.86 20.22
C GLY A 106 5.16 5.69 18.71
N VAL A 107 6.28 5.37 18.10
CA VAL A 107 6.43 5.33 16.64
C VAL A 107 6.11 3.95 16.08
N VAL A 108 5.21 3.89 15.12
CA VAL A 108 4.92 2.69 14.32
C VAL A 108 5.79 2.70 13.08
N ILE A 109 6.51 1.61 12.85
CA ILE A 109 7.43 1.42 11.72
C ILE A 109 6.91 0.26 10.87
N PRO A 110 6.02 0.53 9.90
CA PRO A 110 5.59 -0.49 8.96
C PRO A 110 6.72 -0.87 8.02
N ILE A 111 6.90 -2.16 7.80
CA ILE A 111 7.89 -2.69 6.87
C ILE A 111 7.27 -3.70 5.90
N MET A 112 7.73 -3.65 4.65
CA MET A 112 7.52 -4.67 3.63
C MET A 112 8.88 -5.16 3.12
N ASP A 113 9.04 -6.47 2.95
CA ASP A 113 10.31 -7.07 2.50
C ASP A 113 10.62 -6.69 1.04
N ALA A 114 11.67 -5.89 0.84
CA ALA A 114 12.17 -5.49 -0.48
C ALA A 114 13.34 -6.38 -0.97
N ARG A 115 13.57 -7.51 -0.29
CA ARG A 115 14.61 -8.52 -0.52
C ARG A 115 16.03 -8.04 -0.21
N ARG A 116 16.94 -9.01 -0.03
CA ARG A 116 18.38 -8.74 0.22
C ARG A 116 18.61 -7.83 1.43
N ASN A 117 17.89 -8.06 2.52
CA ASN A 117 17.91 -7.26 3.75
C ASN A 117 17.58 -5.77 3.53
N ASN A 118 16.77 -5.47 2.50
CA ASN A 118 16.17 -4.15 2.30
C ASN A 118 14.66 -4.23 2.57
N VAL A 119 14.10 -3.09 2.93
CA VAL A 119 12.69 -2.93 3.21
C VAL A 119 12.13 -1.69 2.52
N TYR A 120 10.83 -1.71 2.24
CA TYR A 120 10.06 -0.49 2.16
C TYR A 120 9.61 -0.16 3.58
N VAL A 121 9.77 1.08 3.98
CA VAL A 121 9.58 1.54 5.35
C VAL A 121 9.11 2.99 5.38
N GLY A 122 8.32 3.32 6.38
CA GLY A 122 7.99 4.67 6.81
C GLY A 122 7.97 4.72 8.33
N PHE A 123 7.97 5.91 8.92
CA PHE A 123 7.83 6.08 10.37
C PHE A 123 6.58 6.92 10.61
N TYR A 124 5.72 6.42 11.47
CA TYR A 124 4.41 7.01 11.70
C TYR A 124 4.16 7.20 13.20
N GLU A 125 3.60 8.34 13.54
CA GLU A 125 3.11 8.61 14.89
C GLU A 125 1.68 9.10 14.80
N ASN A 126 0.78 8.49 15.58
CA ASN A 126 -0.65 8.78 15.53
C ASN A 126 -1.24 8.70 14.10
N GLY A 127 -0.77 7.75 13.29
CA GLY A 127 -1.21 7.56 11.90
C GLY A 127 -0.68 8.56 10.89
N GLN A 128 0.15 9.53 11.33
CA GLN A 128 0.78 10.54 10.46
C GLN A 128 2.24 10.16 10.19
N ALA A 129 2.69 10.30 8.94
CA ALA A 129 4.07 10.05 8.59
C ALA A 129 4.99 11.14 9.19
N ILE A 130 5.93 10.72 10.05
CA ILE A 130 7.01 11.58 10.58
C ILE A 130 8.30 11.40 9.77
N VAL A 131 8.46 10.24 9.11
CA VAL A 131 9.45 10.01 8.06
C VAL A 131 8.71 9.44 6.86
N PRO A 132 8.86 10.07 5.67
CA PRO A 132 8.19 9.59 4.45
C PRO A 132 8.62 8.17 4.08
N ASP A 133 7.72 7.47 3.38
CA ASP A 133 7.99 6.14 2.85
C ASP A 133 9.23 6.13 1.97
N CYS A 134 10.12 5.16 2.20
CA CYS A 134 11.34 4.99 1.43
C CYS A 134 11.71 3.50 1.23
N HIS A 135 12.69 3.27 0.37
CA HIS A 135 13.38 2.00 0.25
C HIS A 135 14.75 2.12 0.92
N ALA A 136 15.05 1.28 1.91
CA ALA A 136 16.28 1.38 2.69
C ALA A 136 16.86 0.00 3.05
N ALA A 137 18.15 -0.06 3.37
CA ALA A 137 18.73 -1.22 4.04
C ALA A 137 18.15 -1.32 5.46
N PHE A 138 17.80 -2.53 5.89
CA PHE A 138 17.16 -2.70 7.18
C PHE A 138 18.06 -2.29 8.36
N THR A 139 19.37 -2.45 8.21
CA THR A 139 20.37 -1.96 9.16
C THR A 139 20.28 -0.44 9.38
N ASP A 140 20.07 0.32 8.32
CA ASP A 140 19.97 1.77 8.40
C ASP A 140 18.66 2.20 9.07
N VAL A 141 17.58 1.45 8.82
CA VAL A 141 16.29 1.63 9.50
C VAL A 141 16.42 1.42 11.01
N LEU A 142 17.13 0.36 11.44
CA LEU A 142 17.38 0.11 12.85
C LEU A 142 18.20 1.25 13.49
N GLU A 143 19.23 1.75 12.82
CA GLU A 143 20.00 2.90 13.34
C GLU A 143 19.12 4.17 13.44
N GLN A 144 18.31 4.45 12.42
CA GLN A 144 17.39 5.59 12.44
C GLN A 144 16.34 5.48 13.55
N ALA A 145 15.86 4.27 13.83
CA ALA A 145 14.86 4.02 14.85
C ALA A 145 15.35 4.30 16.28
N LYS A 146 16.67 4.32 16.52
CA LYS A 146 17.28 4.53 17.87
C LYS A 146 16.97 5.88 18.50
N VAL A 147 16.54 6.85 17.72
CA VAL A 147 16.18 8.19 18.24
C VAL A 147 14.82 8.21 18.94
N TYR A 148 14.01 7.15 18.77
CA TYR A 148 12.68 7.04 19.35
C TYR A 148 12.69 6.15 20.59
N GLU A 149 12.03 6.58 21.66
CA GLU A 149 11.98 5.86 22.92
C GLU A 149 11.16 4.58 22.84
N LYS A 150 10.04 4.63 22.11
CA LYS A 150 9.13 3.49 21.92
C LYS A 150 8.89 3.27 20.45
N VAL A 151 9.16 2.05 19.98
CA VAL A 151 8.95 1.66 18.58
C VAL A 151 8.14 0.36 18.49
N THR A 152 7.26 0.33 17.49
CA THR A 152 6.48 -0.85 17.12
C THR A 152 6.72 -1.16 15.66
N PHE A 153 7.31 -2.31 15.37
CA PHE A 153 7.49 -2.78 13.98
C PHE A 153 6.27 -3.60 13.54
N VAL A 154 5.73 -3.31 12.36
CA VAL A 154 4.52 -3.96 11.84
C VAL A 154 4.68 -4.39 10.39
N GLY A 155 3.84 -5.33 9.92
CA GLY A 155 3.82 -5.80 8.55
C GLY A 155 4.61 -7.07 8.32
N GLU A 156 5.50 -7.10 7.33
CA GLU A 156 6.29 -8.28 6.95
C GLU A 156 7.54 -8.44 7.83
N VAL A 157 7.35 -8.49 9.14
CA VAL A 157 8.41 -8.47 10.17
C VAL A 157 9.10 -9.81 10.39
N ALA A 158 8.55 -10.93 9.90
CA ALA A 158 9.02 -12.27 10.26
C ALA A 158 10.49 -12.52 9.94
N ASN A 159 10.98 -12.06 8.79
CA ASN A 159 12.38 -12.23 8.37
C ASN A 159 13.35 -11.28 9.08
N PHE A 160 12.84 -10.30 9.81
CA PHE A 160 13.60 -9.24 10.47
C PHE A 160 13.54 -9.31 12.00
N ALA A 161 12.72 -10.22 12.56
CA ALA A 161 12.43 -10.28 13.97
C ALA A 161 13.67 -10.43 14.88
N ASP A 162 14.66 -11.23 14.46
CA ASP A 162 15.89 -11.42 15.23
C ASP A 162 16.73 -10.14 15.27
N GLN A 163 16.88 -9.45 14.12
CA GLN A 163 17.60 -8.18 14.03
C GLN A 163 16.90 -7.07 14.86
N ILE A 164 15.55 -7.07 14.85
CA ILE A 164 14.78 -6.13 15.68
C ILE A 164 15.03 -6.39 17.16
N LYS A 165 14.91 -7.65 17.61
CA LYS A 165 15.11 -8.02 19.03
C LYS A 165 16.52 -7.73 19.52
N GLU A 166 17.52 -7.93 18.68
CA GLU A 166 18.92 -7.62 19.00
C GLU A 166 19.12 -6.12 19.22
N SER A 167 18.51 -5.29 18.38
CA SER A 167 18.66 -3.82 18.44
C SER A 167 17.70 -3.16 19.42
N PHE A 168 16.51 -3.72 19.59
CA PHE A 168 15.40 -3.21 20.40
C PHE A 168 14.74 -4.34 21.18
N PRO A 169 15.31 -4.79 22.29
CA PRO A 169 14.75 -5.92 23.08
C PRO A 169 13.31 -5.69 23.56
N GLU A 170 12.93 -4.43 23.81
CA GLU A 170 11.61 -4.03 24.30
C GLU A 170 10.62 -3.63 23.18
N ALA A 171 11.04 -3.67 21.91
CA ALA A 171 10.17 -3.30 20.80
C ALA A 171 9.02 -4.29 20.62
N THR A 172 7.85 -3.78 20.34
CA THR A 172 6.71 -4.59 19.90
C THR A 172 6.89 -4.98 18.43
N ILE A 173 6.70 -6.26 18.11
CA ILE A 173 6.80 -6.80 16.75
C ILE A 173 5.48 -7.47 16.40
N LEU A 174 4.77 -6.93 15.40
CA LEU A 174 3.45 -7.40 14.99
C LEU A 174 3.46 -7.76 13.51
N SER A 175 3.32 -9.04 13.20
CA SER A 175 3.02 -9.44 11.82
C SER A 175 1.59 -9.04 11.50
N SER A 176 1.41 -8.23 10.47
CA SER A 176 0.10 -7.74 10.04
C SER A 176 -0.05 -7.83 8.52
N LEU A 177 -1.29 -7.93 8.09
CA LEU A 177 -1.69 -7.87 6.69
C LEU A 177 -2.32 -6.51 6.40
N PRO A 178 -2.27 -6.03 5.16
CA PRO A 178 -3.00 -4.83 4.76
C PRO A 178 -4.50 -4.97 5.04
N SER A 179 -5.10 -3.90 5.57
CA SER A 179 -6.54 -3.79 5.79
C SER A 179 -7.14 -2.83 4.78
N ALA A 180 -8.04 -3.34 3.92
CA ALA A 180 -8.78 -2.50 2.99
C ALA A 180 -9.75 -1.56 3.70
N GLN A 181 -10.24 -1.93 4.90
CA GLN A 181 -11.00 -1.03 5.75
C GLN A 181 -10.18 0.22 6.08
N LEU A 182 -8.93 0.05 6.52
CA LEU A 182 -8.08 1.20 6.84
C LEU A 182 -7.77 2.04 5.61
N ILE A 183 -7.51 1.40 4.46
CA ILE A 183 -7.34 2.08 3.18
C ILE A 183 -8.55 2.97 2.89
N GLY A 184 -9.76 2.44 3.03
CA GLY A 184 -11.00 3.18 2.86
C GLY A 184 -11.10 4.39 3.81
N HIS A 185 -10.81 4.20 5.10
CA HIS A 185 -10.81 5.29 6.09
C HIS A 185 -9.78 6.37 5.78
N LEU A 186 -8.56 6.00 5.40
CA LEU A 186 -7.53 6.97 4.99
C LEU A 186 -7.97 7.80 3.79
N GLY A 187 -8.66 7.18 2.83
CA GLY A 187 -9.13 7.86 1.63
C GLY A 187 -10.40 8.67 1.79
N LEU A 188 -11.09 8.63 2.94
CA LEU A 188 -12.34 9.38 3.15
C LEU A 188 -12.18 10.90 3.00
N SER A 189 -11.12 11.45 3.57
CA SER A 189 -10.85 12.87 3.63
C SER A 189 -9.83 13.38 2.61
N LEU A 190 -9.18 12.48 1.87
CA LEU A 190 -8.19 12.84 0.88
C LEU A 190 -8.87 13.36 -0.41
N PRO A 191 -8.24 14.31 -1.11
CA PRO A 191 -8.72 14.76 -2.40
C PRO A 191 -8.64 13.64 -3.44
N SER A 192 -9.58 13.62 -4.38
CA SER A 192 -9.50 12.76 -5.56
C SER A 192 -8.32 13.15 -6.46
N VAL A 193 -7.79 12.17 -7.16
CA VAL A 193 -6.69 12.35 -8.10
C VAL A 193 -7.21 12.29 -9.54
N ASP A 194 -6.43 12.83 -10.47
CA ASP A 194 -6.69 12.66 -11.90
C ASP A 194 -6.52 11.18 -12.28
N VAL A 195 -7.60 10.55 -12.71
CA VAL A 195 -7.67 9.14 -13.07
C VAL A 195 -6.68 8.81 -14.21
N ASP A 196 -6.53 9.68 -15.20
CA ASP A 196 -5.64 9.45 -16.34
C ASP A 196 -4.16 9.50 -15.94
N ALA A 197 -3.80 10.41 -15.05
CA ALA A 197 -2.44 10.60 -14.56
C ALA A 197 -2.05 9.65 -13.43
N PHE A 198 -3.01 8.97 -12.79
CA PHE A 198 -2.75 8.11 -11.64
C PHE A 198 -1.87 6.91 -12.00
N VAL A 199 -0.78 6.72 -11.27
CA VAL A 199 0.20 5.64 -11.46
C VAL A 199 0.65 5.04 -10.13
N PRO A 200 1.16 3.78 -10.13
CA PRO A 200 1.75 3.21 -8.92
C PRO A 200 2.93 4.03 -8.40
N HIS A 201 3.06 4.12 -7.08
CA HIS A 201 4.19 4.77 -6.43
C HIS A 201 5.33 3.78 -6.19
N TYR A 202 6.28 3.74 -7.12
CA TYR A 202 7.46 2.88 -7.04
C TYR A 202 8.59 3.59 -6.29
N LEU A 203 8.95 3.10 -5.10
CA LEU A 203 10.08 3.59 -4.32
C LEU A 203 11.42 2.97 -4.73
N LYS A 204 11.37 1.91 -5.54
CA LYS A 204 12.54 1.25 -6.11
C LYS A 204 12.39 1.11 -7.61
N ARG A 205 13.44 1.41 -8.35
CA ARG A 205 13.52 1.10 -9.78
C ARG A 205 13.54 -0.40 -9.98
N VAL A 206 13.05 -0.88 -11.12
CA VAL A 206 13.16 -2.29 -11.47
C VAL A 206 14.63 -2.66 -11.73
N GLU A 207 15.04 -3.88 -11.36
CA GLU A 207 16.43 -4.32 -11.45
C GLU A 207 17.01 -4.18 -12.87
N ALA A 208 16.19 -4.36 -13.90
CA ALA A 208 16.59 -4.14 -15.29
C ALA A 208 16.97 -2.68 -15.57
N GLU A 209 16.23 -1.74 -15.02
CA GLU A 209 16.52 -0.29 -15.14
C GLU A 209 17.76 0.08 -14.33
N GLU A 210 17.90 -0.44 -13.11
CA GLU A 210 19.11 -0.24 -12.30
C GLU A 210 20.36 -0.77 -13.00
N ASN A 211 20.29 -1.95 -13.61
CA ASN A 211 21.41 -2.54 -14.34
C ASN A 211 21.72 -1.78 -15.63
N TRP A 212 20.71 -1.27 -16.32
CA TRP A 212 20.89 -0.45 -17.52
C TRP A 212 21.59 0.88 -17.19
N LEU A 213 21.17 1.54 -16.10
CA LEU A 213 21.77 2.81 -15.63
C LEU A 213 23.22 2.68 -15.16
N LYS A 214 23.72 1.49 -14.80
CA LYS A 214 25.13 1.26 -14.50
C LYS A 214 26.04 1.44 -15.72
N THR A 215 25.51 1.30 -16.91
CA THR A 215 26.24 1.32 -18.18
C THR A 215 25.78 2.42 -19.14
N HIS A 216 24.71 3.13 -18.81
CA HIS A 216 24.11 4.18 -19.64
C HIS A 216 23.75 5.38 -18.78
N GLU A 217 23.93 6.58 -19.34
CA GLU A 217 23.44 7.81 -18.70
C GLU A 217 21.90 7.88 -18.79
N GLU A 218 21.27 8.46 -17.78
CA GLU A 218 19.83 8.68 -17.75
C GLU A 218 19.44 9.70 -18.84
N ILE A 219 18.87 9.25 -19.94
CA ILE A 219 18.34 10.13 -20.97
C ILE A 219 17.04 10.75 -20.42
N ASN A 220 17.01 12.09 -20.38
CA ASN A 220 15.87 12.84 -19.89
C ASN A 220 14.59 12.39 -20.63
N ARG A 221 13.60 11.86 -19.90
CA ARG A 221 12.38 11.24 -20.47
C ARG A 221 11.46 12.20 -21.22
N ASP A 222 11.66 13.50 -21.10
CA ASP A 222 10.83 14.53 -21.75
C ASP A 222 10.87 14.46 -23.29
N ASN A 223 11.77 13.68 -23.87
CA ASN A 223 11.94 13.55 -25.32
C ASN A 223 11.31 12.30 -25.96
N TYR A 224 10.73 11.36 -25.17
CA TYR A 224 10.23 10.09 -25.73
C TYR A 224 8.76 10.11 -26.16
N ILE A 225 7.98 11.10 -25.79
CA ILE A 225 6.58 11.23 -26.20
C ILE A 225 6.44 12.51 -27.03
N LYS A 226 6.70 12.43 -28.34
CA LYS A 226 6.16 13.41 -29.27
C LYS A 226 4.65 13.16 -29.35
N ARG A 227 3.86 14.01 -28.69
CA ARG A 227 2.42 14.07 -28.98
C ARG A 227 2.27 14.54 -30.44
N VAL A 228 1.69 13.67 -31.27
CA VAL A 228 1.22 14.02 -32.61
C VAL A 228 -0.11 14.72 -32.48
#